data_c0aca37a8722b1dd8691919ddc255926
#
_entry.id   c0aca37a8722b1dd8691919ddc255926
#
_cell.length_a   1.000
_cell.length_b   1.000
_cell.length_c   1.000
_cell.angle_alpha   90.00
_cell.angle_beta   90.00
_cell.angle_gamma   90.00
#
_symmetry.space_group_name_H-M   'P 1'
#
loop_
_entity.id
_entity.type
_entity.pdbx_description
1 polymer ?
#
loop_
_entity_poly.entity_id
_entity_poly.type
_entity_poly.pdbx_seq_one_letter_code
_entity_poly.pdbx_strand_id
1 'polypeptide(L)'
;MSGLANSRLKEERRNFRKSRPFGFVAKPATLPDGSQDLMRWKCVVPGKEGTLFEGGVFAMTMVFDSDYPQSPPKCSFDLIDGKPLCHPNVYPSGKICLSIINPQGSDGGTWTPSTQIKVILLAIQTLLDEKEVNPLSPAQTDAYQLFTKDREAWRKRVREQVARVTPGGATGSASGGSGGPGGPIVLE
;
A
#
# COMPACT_ATOMS: atom_id res chain seq x y z
N MET A 1 -1.52 -18.62 21.58
CA MET A 1 -2.15 -18.45 20.24
C MET A 1 -1.29 -17.72 19.20
N SER A 2 -0.19 -17.07 19.58
CA SER A 2 0.75 -16.43 18.62
C SER A 2 1.52 -17.41 17.71
N GLY A 3 1.58 -18.69 18.05
CA GLY A 3 2.32 -19.69 17.27
C GLY A 3 1.76 -19.96 15.87
N LEU A 4 0.43 -19.98 15.71
CA LEU A 4 -0.22 -20.25 14.42
C LEU A 4 -0.02 -19.08 13.46
N ALA A 5 -0.27 -17.85 13.90
CA ALA A 5 -0.05 -16.65 13.09
C ALA A 5 1.41 -16.55 12.63
N ASN A 6 2.36 -16.73 13.55
CA ASN A 6 3.79 -16.69 13.22
C ASN A 6 4.20 -17.80 12.24
N SER A 7 3.69 -19.02 12.40
CA SER A 7 3.96 -20.14 11.48
C SER A 7 3.44 -19.80 10.06
N ARG A 8 2.19 -19.35 9.96
CA ARG A 8 1.59 -18.93 8.70
C ARG A 8 2.37 -17.77 8.05
N LEU A 9 2.75 -16.75 8.80
CA LEU A 9 3.49 -15.59 8.27
C LEU A 9 4.90 -15.96 7.78
N LYS A 10 5.58 -16.92 8.43
CA LYS A 10 6.84 -17.48 7.93
C LYS A 10 6.65 -18.20 6.59
N GLU A 11 5.56 -18.94 6.44
CA GLU A 11 5.19 -19.60 5.19
C GLU A 11 4.85 -18.60 4.09
N GLU A 12 4.01 -17.61 4.38
CA GLU A 12 3.66 -16.52 3.45
C GLU A 12 4.90 -15.79 2.94
N ARG A 13 5.85 -15.48 3.83
CA ARG A 13 7.14 -14.87 3.46
C ARG A 13 7.92 -15.74 2.48
N ARG A 14 7.98 -17.05 2.75
CA ARG A 14 8.68 -18.01 1.87
C ARG A 14 8.02 -18.08 0.50
N ASN A 15 6.69 -18.18 0.48
CA ASN A 15 5.90 -18.28 -0.75
C ASN A 15 6.00 -16.99 -1.58
N PHE A 16 5.88 -15.83 -0.94
CA PHE A 16 6.02 -14.54 -1.62
C PHE A 16 7.42 -14.38 -2.26
N ARG A 17 8.49 -14.76 -1.55
CA ARG A 17 9.86 -14.71 -2.11
C ARG A 17 10.07 -15.61 -3.32
N LYS A 18 9.40 -16.75 -3.38
CA LYS A 18 9.49 -17.70 -4.51
C LYS A 18 8.77 -17.21 -5.77
N SER A 19 7.67 -16.49 -5.60
CA SER A 19 6.77 -16.10 -6.71
C SER A 19 6.37 -14.63 -6.68
N ARG A 20 7.30 -13.77 -6.24
CA ARG A 20 7.09 -12.32 -6.12
C ARG A 20 6.79 -11.71 -7.49
N PRO A 21 5.67 -11.00 -7.66
CA PRO A 21 5.41 -10.26 -8.88
C PRO A 21 6.42 -9.10 -9.05
N PHE A 22 6.67 -8.74 -10.29
CA PHE A 22 7.62 -7.66 -10.60
C PHE A 22 7.17 -6.32 -9.96
N GLY A 23 8.11 -5.61 -9.35
CA GLY A 23 7.85 -4.32 -8.70
C GLY A 23 7.25 -4.39 -7.30
N PHE A 24 6.69 -5.53 -6.88
CA PHE A 24 6.14 -5.68 -5.54
C PHE A 24 7.21 -5.95 -4.48
N VAL A 25 6.97 -5.45 -3.27
CA VAL A 25 7.75 -5.78 -2.08
C VAL A 25 6.79 -6.17 -0.96
N ALA A 26 7.13 -7.21 -0.20
CA ALA A 26 6.46 -7.54 1.07
C ALA A 26 7.49 -8.20 1.99
N LYS A 27 7.78 -7.55 3.11
CA LYS A 27 8.76 -8.03 4.10
C LYS A 27 8.36 -7.59 5.50
N PRO A 28 8.61 -8.42 6.52
CA PRO A 28 8.48 -8.02 7.91
C PRO A 28 9.24 -6.72 8.20
N ALA A 29 8.70 -5.87 9.04
CA ALA A 29 9.38 -4.68 9.53
C ALA A 29 10.61 -5.09 10.36
N THR A 30 11.64 -4.27 10.33
CA THR A 30 12.81 -4.44 11.19
C THR A 30 12.61 -3.62 12.44
N LEU A 31 12.77 -4.23 13.61
CA LEU A 31 12.74 -3.57 14.91
C LEU A 31 14.08 -2.87 15.20
N PRO A 32 14.14 -1.95 16.18
CA PRO A 32 15.39 -1.24 16.52
C PRO A 32 16.57 -2.14 16.91
N ASP A 33 16.28 -3.33 17.44
CA ASP A 33 17.28 -4.34 17.80
C ASP A 33 17.76 -5.20 16.61
N GLY A 34 17.29 -4.91 15.39
CA GLY A 34 17.60 -5.65 14.19
C GLY A 34 16.75 -6.91 13.97
N SER A 35 15.92 -7.31 14.93
CA SER A 35 14.97 -8.41 14.79
C SER A 35 13.82 -8.06 13.83
N GLN A 36 13.05 -9.07 13.42
CA GLN A 36 11.94 -8.89 12.48
C GLN A 36 10.59 -9.02 13.17
N ASP A 37 9.76 -8.01 12.99
CA ASP A 37 8.36 -8.04 13.41
C ASP A 37 7.51 -8.75 12.35
N LEU A 38 7.23 -10.04 12.58
CA LEU A 38 6.38 -10.83 11.68
C LEU A 38 4.93 -10.33 11.63
N MET A 39 4.46 -9.62 12.66
CA MET A 39 3.08 -9.12 12.73
C MET A 39 2.90 -7.78 12.02
N ARG A 40 3.99 -7.15 11.55
CA ARG A 40 3.95 -5.91 10.78
C ARG A 40 4.86 -6.01 9.56
N TRP A 41 4.28 -5.84 8.38
CA TRP A 41 5.04 -5.91 7.13
C TRP A 41 5.05 -4.57 6.43
N LYS A 42 6.20 -4.22 5.89
CA LYS A 42 6.37 -3.11 4.95
C LYS A 42 6.27 -3.66 3.53
N CYS A 43 5.33 -3.08 2.79
CA CYS A 43 5.00 -3.51 1.45
C CYS A 43 5.10 -2.35 0.46
N VAL A 44 5.26 -2.71 -0.80
CA VAL A 44 5.22 -1.78 -1.93
C VAL A 44 4.34 -2.39 -3.01
N VAL A 45 3.41 -1.59 -3.53
CA VAL A 45 2.55 -1.92 -4.65
C VAL A 45 2.84 -0.96 -5.80
N PRO A 46 3.30 -1.43 -6.96
CA PRO A 46 3.47 -0.59 -8.13
C PRO A 46 2.11 -0.25 -8.74
N GLY A 47 1.96 0.97 -9.27
CA GLY A 47 0.81 1.36 -10.07
C GLY A 47 0.70 0.45 -11.31
N LYS A 48 -0.52 0.07 -11.66
CA LYS A 48 -0.79 -0.82 -12.80
C LYS A 48 -0.55 -0.07 -14.11
N GLU A 49 0.13 -0.73 -15.04
CA GLU A 49 0.35 -0.22 -16.39
C GLU A 49 -0.99 0.09 -17.09
N GLY A 50 -1.03 1.17 -17.87
CA GLY A 50 -2.23 1.63 -18.56
C GLY A 50 -3.27 2.30 -17.65
N THR A 51 -2.95 2.58 -16.39
CA THR A 51 -3.84 3.29 -15.46
C THR A 51 -3.30 4.67 -15.11
N LEU A 52 -4.14 5.48 -14.45
CA LEU A 52 -3.76 6.79 -13.91
C LEU A 52 -2.65 6.70 -12.84
N PHE A 53 -2.44 5.52 -12.26
CA PHE A 53 -1.48 5.25 -11.20
C PHE A 53 -0.15 4.69 -11.70
N GLU A 54 -0.02 4.48 -13.03
CA GLU A 54 1.18 3.96 -13.65
C GLU A 54 2.43 4.77 -13.31
N GLY A 55 3.55 4.08 -13.06
CA GLY A 55 4.82 4.68 -12.66
C GLY A 55 4.92 4.99 -11.16
N GLY A 56 3.81 5.07 -10.44
CA GLY A 56 3.80 5.26 -8.99
C GLY A 56 4.25 4.00 -8.24
N VAL A 57 4.95 4.21 -7.13
CA VAL A 57 5.42 3.15 -6.22
C VAL A 57 4.83 3.42 -4.84
N PHE A 58 3.73 2.73 -4.51
CA PHE A 58 2.93 3.03 -3.34
C PHE A 58 3.40 2.19 -2.14
N ALA A 59 4.02 2.86 -1.17
CA ALA A 59 4.39 2.25 0.10
C ALA A 59 3.13 2.01 0.95
N MET A 60 3.11 0.86 1.62
CA MET A 60 2.00 0.48 2.50
C MET A 60 2.46 -0.41 3.64
N THR A 61 1.64 -0.47 4.67
CA THR A 61 1.85 -1.33 5.83
C THR A 61 0.72 -2.34 5.94
N MET A 62 1.06 -3.61 6.19
CA MET A 62 0.15 -4.65 6.64
C MET A 62 0.39 -4.95 8.11
N VAL A 63 -0.68 -4.98 8.90
CA VAL A 63 -0.65 -5.36 10.32
C VAL A 63 -1.52 -6.59 10.52
N PHE A 64 -0.97 -7.60 11.15
CA PHE A 64 -1.63 -8.87 11.43
C PHE A 64 -1.97 -8.95 12.91
N ASP A 65 -3.15 -9.45 13.23
CA ASP A 65 -3.56 -9.72 14.60
C ASP A 65 -3.19 -11.18 15.00
N SER A 66 -3.21 -11.49 16.29
CA SER A 66 -2.79 -12.80 16.83
C SER A 66 -3.63 -13.97 16.37
N ASP A 67 -4.84 -13.73 15.89
CA ASP A 67 -5.77 -14.71 15.36
C ASP A 67 -5.63 -14.93 13.84
N TYR A 68 -4.71 -14.18 13.17
CA TYR A 68 -4.41 -14.44 11.76
C TYR A 68 -4.04 -15.92 11.54
N PRO A 69 -4.55 -16.60 10.50
CA PRO A 69 -5.30 -16.09 9.35
C PRO A 69 -6.84 -16.11 9.52
N GLN A 70 -7.39 -16.34 10.70
CA GLN A 70 -8.85 -16.31 10.90
C GLN A 70 -9.41 -14.92 10.60
N SER A 71 -8.71 -13.86 11.05
CA SER A 71 -9.02 -12.49 10.70
C SER A 71 -8.08 -11.99 9.60
N PRO A 72 -8.56 -11.08 8.71
CA PRO A 72 -7.75 -10.46 7.67
C PRO A 72 -6.68 -9.51 8.24
N PRO A 73 -5.60 -9.24 7.49
CA PRO A 73 -4.68 -8.17 7.85
C PRO A 73 -5.31 -6.78 7.68
N LYS A 74 -4.89 -5.83 8.49
CA LYS A 74 -5.18 -4.41 8.31
C LYS A 74 -4.17 -3.82 7.33
N CYS A 75 -4.64 -3.36 6.18
CA CYS A 75 -3.81 -2.79 5.12
C CYS A 75 -4.00 -1.28 5.04
N SER A 76 -2.90 -0.53 4.99
CA SER A 76 -2.96 0.93 4.89
C SER A 76 -1.83 1.43 4.00
N PHE A 77 -2.14 2.30 3.03
CA PHE A 77 -1.12 3.08 2.33
C PHE A 77 -0.44 4.06 3.29
N ASP A 78 0.85 4.25 3.11
CA ASP A 78 1.57 5.31 3.79
C ASP A 78 1.09 6.66 3.22
N LEU A 79 1.11 7.71 4.06
CA LEU A 79 0.68 9.05 3.62
C LEU A 79 1.72 9.65 2.64
N ILE A 80 1.24 10.31 1.60
CA ILE A 80 2.05 11.01 0.61
C ILE A 80 2.09 12.48 1.02
N ASP A 81 3.26 12.99 1.42
CA ASP A 81 3.42 14.35 1.98
C ASP A 81 2.39 14.67 3.08
N GLY A 82 2.16 13.70 3.99
CA GLY A 82 1.21 13.85 5.10
C GLY A 82 -0.26 13.74 4.70
N LYS A 83 -0.58 13.42 3.44
CA LYS A 83 -1.96 13.30 2.93
C LYS A 83 -2.26 11.88 2.49
N PRO A 84 -3.51 11.41 2.65
CA PRO A 84 -3.93 10.11 2.13
C PRO A 84 -3.88 10.10 0.60
N LEU A 85 -3.71 8.92 0.03
CA LEU A 85 -3.93 8.73 -1.41
C LEU A 85 -5.34 9.19 -1.77
N CYS A 86 -5.47 10.02 -2.79
CA CYS A 86 -6.76 10.56 -3.26
C CYS A 86 -7.53 9.46 -4.01
N HIS A 87 -8.14 8.57 -3.25
CA HIS A 87 -8.91 7.44 -3.78
C HIS A 87 -10.19 7.24 -2.98
N PRO A 88 -11.37 7.13 -3.63
CA PRO A 88 -12.65 6.99 -2.93
C PRO A 88 -12.71 5.85 -1.92
N ASN A 89 -11.99 4.75 -2.16
CA ASN A 89 -11.97 3.57 -1.29
C ASN A 89 -10.75 3.49 -0.34
N VAL A 90 -10.08 4.62 -0.10
CA VAL A 90 -8.99 4.75 0.88
C VAL A 90 -9.40 5.76 1.93
N TYR A 91 -9.40 5.36 3.20
CA TYR A 91 -9.74 6.25 4.32
C TYR A 91 -8.71 7.38 4.51
N PRO A 92 -9.07 8.48 5.19
CA PRO A 92 -8.11 9.55 5.52
C PRO A 92 -6.87 9.07 6.29
N SER A 93 -6.98 7.97 7.03
CA SER A 93 -5.85 7.32 7.73
C SER A 93 -4.93 6.52 6.80
N GLY A 94 -5.22 6.42 5.51
CA GLY A 94 -4.57 5.52 4.56
C GLY A 94 -5.14 4.10 4.54
N LYS A 95 -6.02 3.73 5.49
CA LYS A 95 -6.63 2.38 5.53
C LYS A 95 -7.36 2.09 4.23
N ILE A 96 -7.14 0.88 3.70
CA ILE A 96 -7.73 0.43 2.43
C ILE A 96 -9.07 -0.24 2.71
N CYS A 97 -10.13 0.18 1.99
CA CYS A 97 -11.42 -0.48 1.98
C CYS A 97 -11.51 -1.40 0.76
N LEU A 98 -11.45 -2.71 0.99
CA LEU A 98 -11.44 -3.71 -0.07
C LEU A 98 -12.05 -5.02 0.45
N SER A 99 -12.99 -5.63 -0.28
CA SER A 99 -13.75 -6.80 0.17
C SER A 99 -12.88 -7.99 0.58
N ILE A 100 -11.79 -8.25 -0.16
CA ILE A 100 -10.90 -9.39 0.11
C ILE A 100 -10.17 -9.31 1.47
N ILE A 101 -10.06 -8.12 2.06
CA ILE A 101 -9.48 -7.89 3.38
C ILE A 101 -10.51 -7.44 4.43
N ASN A 102 -11.80 -7.62 4.14
CA ASN A 102 -12.88 -7.45 5.10
C ASN A 102 -13.39 -8.81 5.57
N PRO A 103 -13.70 -9.00 6.86
CA PRO A 103 -14.26 -10.25 7.37
C PRO A 103 -15.54 -10.65 6.63
N GLN A 104 -15.76 -11.95 6.46
CA GLN A 104 -17.04 -12.47 5.96
C GLN A 104 -18.19 -11.97 6.85
N GLY A 105 -19.31 -11.57 6.22
CA GLY A 105 -20.48 -11.07 6.92
C GLY A 105 -20.44 -9.59 7.29
N SER A 106 -19.33 -8.88 7.03
CA SER A 106 -19.24 -7.43 7.13
C SER A 106 -19.23 -6.81 5.73
N ASP A 107 -20.09 -5.82 5.46
CA ASP A 107 -20.10 -4.93 4.26
C ASP A 107 -19.51 -5.55 2.96
N GLY A 108 -19.99 -6.73 2.55
CA GLY A 108 -19.50 -7.42 1.35
C GLY A 108 -18.11 -8.05 1.51
N GLY A 109 -17.65 -8.27 2.73
CA GLY A 109 -16.36 -8.92 3.01
C GLY A 109 -16.29 -10.34 2.48
N THR A 110 -15.15 -10.68 1.85
CA THR A 110 -14.90 -11.99 1.21
C THR A 110 -13.63 -12.65 1.72
N TRP A 111 -13.11 -12.23 2.89
CA TRP A 111 -11.92 -12.82 3.48
C TRP A 111 -12.04 -14.32 3.70
N THR A 112 -11.00 -15.05 3.35
CA THR A 112 -10.84 -16.47 3.72
C THR A 112 -9.45 -16.70 4.30
N PRO A 113 -9.29 -17.60 5.29
CA PRO A 113 -7.99 -17.92 5.88
C PRO A 113 -6.95 -18.46 4.89
N SER A 114 -7.38 -18.97 3.75
CA SER A 114 -6.50 -19.46 2.67
C SER A 114 -5.93 -18.34 1.78
N THR A 115 -6.43 -17.09 1.91
CA THR A 115 -5.99 -15.96 1.10
C THR A 115 -4.51 -15.67 1.36
N GLN A 116 -3.71 -15.69 0.30
CA GLN A 116 -2.27 -15.42 0.37
C GLN A 116 -1.98 -13.92 0.31
N ILE A 117 -0.89 -13.48 0.95
CA ILE A 117 -0.43 -12.08 0.90
C ILE A 117 -0.24 -11.59 -0.55
N LYS A 118 0.27 -12.45 -1.43
CA LYS A 118 0.41 -12.13 -2.87
C LYS A 118 -0.93 -11.75 -3.51
N VAL A 119 -1.99 -12.46 -3.20
CA VAL A 119 -3.34 -12.21 -3.76
C VAL A 119 -3.89 -10.89 -3.22
N ILE A 120 -3.67 -10.58 -1.95
CA ILE A 120 -4.05 -9.30 -1.35
C ILE A 120 -3.34 -8.14 -2.08
N LEU A 121 -2.02 -8.23 -2.28
CA LEU A 121 -1.25 -7.18 -2.94
C LEU A 121 -1.67 -6.96 -4.40
N LEU A 122 -1.98 -8.03 -5.13
CA LEU A 122 -2.51 -7.93 -6.49
C LEU A 122 -3.90 -7.30 -6.52
N ALA A 123 -4.77 -7.64 -5.57
CA ALA A 123 -6.08 -7.01 -5.45
C ALA A 123 -5.97 -5.51 -5.10
N ILE A 124 -5.01 -5.13 -4.25
CA ILE A 124 -4.72 -3.71 -3.96
C ILE A 124 -4.18 -2.99 -5.20
N GLN A 125 -3.34 -3.64 -6.03
CA GLN A 125 -2.93 -3.06 -7.31
C GLN A 125 -4.13 -2.88 -8.25
N THR A 126 -5.04 -3.83 -8.30
CA THR A 126 -6.27 -3.72 -9.10
C THR A 126 -7.12 -2.53 -8.64
N LEU A 127 -7.22 -2.28 -7.33
CA LEU A 127 -7.90 -1.10 -6.79
C LEU A 127 -7.29 0.22 -7.32
N LEU A 128 -5.98 0.24 -7.64
CA LEU A 128 -5.30 1.38 -8.24
C LEU A 128 -5.62 1.49 -9.75
N ASP A 129 -6.91 1.49 -10.05
CA ASP A 129 -7.48 1.72 -11.38
C ASP A 129 -8.78 2.52 -11.22
N GLU A 130 -8.94 3.57 -12.02
CA GLU A 130 -10.15 4.40 -12.01
C GLU A 130 -11.44 3.58 -12.25
N LYS A 131 -11.33 2.50 -13.01
CA LYS A 131 -12.46 1.61 -13.36
C LYS A 131 -12.91 0.72 -12.21
N GLU A 132 -12.02 0.49 -11.24
CA GLU A 132 -12.24 -0.41 -10.10
C GLU A 132 -12.71 0.33 -8.84
N VAL A 133 -12.94 1.66 -8.93
CA VAL A 133 -13.49 2.43 -7.83
C VAL A 133 -14.89 1.93 -7.50
N ASN A 134 -15.11 1.50 -6.25
CA ASN A 134 -16.43 1.13 -5.76
C ASN A 134 -17.16 2.38 -5.22
N PRO A 135 -18.17 2.91 -5.96
CA PRO A 135 -18.90 4.10 -5.55
C PRO A 135 -19.89 3.84 -4.41
N LEU A 136 -20.22 2.58 -4.13
CA LEU A 136 -21.20 2.19 -3.11
C LEU A 136 -20.61 2.15 -1.70
N SER A 137 -19.26 2.17 -1.57
CA SER A 137 -18.57 2.15 -0.28
C SER A 137 -17.50 3.24 -0.20
N PRO A 138 -17.90 4.54 -0.19
CA PRO A 138 -16.94 5.63 -0.13
C PRO A 138 -16.28 5.70 1.25
N ALA A 139 -14.96 5.61 1.27
CA ALA A 139 -14.13 5.70 2.47
C ALA A 139 -13.54 7.09 2.70
N GLN A 140 -13.47 7.92 1.64
CA GLN A 140 -12.90 9.28 1.67
C GLN A 140 -13.84 10.24 0.96
N THR A 141 -14.53 11.09 1.73
CA THR A 141 -15.55 12.01 1.22
C THR A 141 -15.04 12.94 0.13
N ASP A 142 -13.89 13.59 0.38
CA ASP A 142 -13.32 14.56 -0.57
C ASP A 142 -12.92 13.89 -1.89
N ALA A 143 -12.26 12.74 -1.82
CA ALA A 143 -11.88 11.99 -3.02
C ALA A 143 -13.12 11.50 -3.79
N TYR A 144 -14.15 11.06 -3.07
CA TYR A 144 -15.41 10.61 -3.67
C TYR A 144 -16.15 11.76 -4.35
N GLN A 145 -16.21 12.94 -3.72
CA GLN A 145 -16.85 14.11 -4.33
C GLN A 145 -16.12 14.56 -5.60
N LEU A 146 -14.80 14.62 -5.58
CA LEU A 146 -14.02 14.91 -6.78
C LEU A 146 -14.24 13.85 -7.86
N PHE A 147 -14.20 12.57 -7.48
CA PHE A 147 -14.39 11.46 -8.40
C PHE A 147 -15.75 11.48 -9.09
N THR A 148 -16.81 11.90 -8.39
CA THR A 148 -18.18 11.89 -8.91
C THR A 148 -18.59 13.20 -9.58
N LYS A 149 -18.12 14.35 -9.09
CA LYS A 149 -18.57 15.68 -9.55
C LYS A 149 -17.58 16.38 -10.45
N ASP A 150 -16.27 16.13 -10.28
CA ASP A 150 -15.19 16.75 -11.06
C ASP A 150 -14.06 15.73 -11.29
N ARG A 151 -14.28 14.86 -12.25
CA ARG A 151 -13.37 13.77 -12.60
C ARG A 151 -11.98 14.28 -13.03
N GLU A 152 -11.92 15.42 -13.69
CA GLU A 152 -10.64 15.98 -14.14
C GLU A 152 -9.83 16.55 -12.96
N ALA A 153 -10.47 17.22 -12.01
CA ALA A 153 -9.81 17.65 -10.78
C ALA A 153 -9.32 16.45 -9.96
N TRP A 154 -10.10 15.36 -9.89
CA TRP A 154 -9.67 14.12 -9.26
C TRP A 154 -8.44 13.53 -9.95
N ARG A 155 -8.46 13.39 -11.28
CA ARG A 155 -7.34 12.87 -12.08
C ARG A 155 -6.08 13.72 -11.92
N LYS A 156 -6.23 15.04 -11.92
CA LYS A 156 -5.12 15.97 -11.68
C LYS A 156 -4.48 15.70 -10.31
N ARG A 157 -5.27 15.61 -9.26
CA ARG A 157 -4.79 15.36 -7.90
C ARG A 157 -4.09 14.00 -7.77
N VAL A 158 -4.62 12.96 -8.40
CA VAL A 158 -3.97 11.65 -8.44
C VAL A 158 -2.63 11.72 -9.17
N ARG A 159 -2.55 12.36 -10.34
CA ARG A 159 -1.27 12.53 -11.08
C ARG A 159 -0.22 13.26 -10.24
N GLU A 160 -0.60 14.30 -9.51
CA GLU A 160 0.29 15.03 -8.62
C GLU A 160 0.85 14.11 -7.52
N GLN A 161 0.02 13.25 -6.93
CA GLN A 161 0.46 12.28 -5.93
C GLN A 161 1.32 11.16 -6.53
N VAL A 162 0.96 10.64 -7.70
CA VAL A 162 1.77 9.65 -8.43
C VAL A 162 3.16 10.20 -8.71
N ALA A 163 3.29 11.44 -9.18
CA ALA A 163 4.58 12.09 -9.43
C ALA A 163 5.47 12.16 -8.17
N ARG A 164 4.87 12.26 -6.97
CA ARG A 164 5.61 12.27 -5.68
C ARG A 164 6.18 10.91 -5.30
N VAL A 165 5.54 9.83 -5.73
CA VAL A 165 5.94 8.46 -5.40
C VAL A 165 6.57 7.71 -6.57
N THR A 166 6.83 8.41 -7.68
CA THR A 166 7.55 7.85 -8.83
C THR A 166 9.06 7.93 -8.58
N PRO A 167 9.83 6.84 -8.67
CA PRO A 167 11.28 6.87 -8.54
C PRO A 167 11.92 7.83 -9.56
N GLY A 168 12.71 8.81 -9.08
CA GLY A 168 13.31 9.86 -9.91
C GLY A 168 12.42 11.07 -10.20
N GLY A 169 11.16 11.10 -9.70
CA GLY A 169 10.23 12.22 -9.89
C GLY A 169 10.41 13.42 -8.98
N ALA A 170 11.34 13.40 -8.03
CA ALA A 170 11.60 14.51 -7.13
C ALA A 170 12.69 15.46 -7.70
N THR A 171 12.36 16.18 -8.78
CA THR A 171 13.15 17.34 -9.18
C THR A 171 12.23 18.56 -9.22
N GLY A 172 12.30 19.37 -8.16
CA GLY A 172 11.68 20.69 -8.22
C GLY A 172 11.44 21.30 -6.86
N SER A 173 12.44 22.07 -6.39
CA SER A 173 12.36 23.12 -5.39
C SER A 173 12.92 22.81 -4.00
N ALA A 174 14.24 22.90 -3.87
CA ALA A 174 14.85 23.38 -2.63
C ALA A 174 15.82 24.49 -2.98
N SER A 175 15.42 25.72 -2.73
CA SER A 175 16.28 26.90 -2.71
C SER A 175 17.23 26.82 -1.52
N GLY A 176 18.54 26.98 -1.81
CA GLY A 176 19.52 27.68 -1.00
C GLY A 176 19.83 27.18 0.39
N GLY A 177 21.05 26.64 0.55
CA GLY A 177 21.74 26.48 1.83
C GLY A 177 23.13 25.89 1.61
N SER A 178 24.15 26.75 1.58
CA SER A 178 25.58 26.46 1.43
C SER A 178 26.14 25.62 2.57
N GLY A 179 27.11 24.75 2.26
CA GLY A 179 28.08 24.31 3.26
C GLY A 179 28.72 22.94 3.03
N GLY A 180 29.92 22.91 2.48
CA GLY A 180 31.04 22.06 2.82
C GLY A 180 31.17 20.64 2.24
N PRO A 181 32.37 20.24 1.80
CA PRO A 181 32.61 19.00 1.10
C PRO A 181 32.99 17.84 2.03
N GLY A 182 32.43 16.69 1.83
CA GLY A 182 32.83 15.44 2.48
C GLY A 182 32.89 14.30 1.47
N GLY A 183 34.04 13.67 1.37
CA GLY A 183 34.55 12.78 0.34
C GLY A 183 33.82 11.44 0.11
N PRO A 184 34.33 10.63 -0.84
CA PRO A 184 33.57 9.49 -1.38
C PRO A 184 33.59 8.27 -0.46
N ILE A 185 32.45 7.62 -0.30
CA ILE A 185 32.32 6.31 0.37
C ILE A 185 32.44 5.24 -0.70
N VAL A 186 33.47 4.40 -0.54
CA VAL A 186 33.74 3.20 -1.34
C VAL A 186 32.79 2.11 -0.91
N LEU A 187 32.16 1.45 -1.89
CA LEU A 187 31.37 0.24 -1.71
C LEU A 187 32.28 -0.98 -1.75
N GLU A 188 32.22 -1.80 -0.72
CA GLU A 188 32.49 -3.24 -0.77
C GLU A 188 31.24 -4.01 -0.40
#